data_7fa08961a10766f513f65269b8559138
#
_entry.id   7fa08961a10766f513f65269b8559138
#
_cell.length_a   1.000
_cell.length_b   1.000
_cell.length_c   1.000
_cell.angle_alpha   90.00
_cell.angle_beta   90.00
_cell.angle_gamma   90.00
#
_symmetry.space_group_name_H-M   'P 1'
#
loop_
_entity.id
_entity.type
_entity.pdbx_description
1 polymer ?
#
loop_
_entity_poly.entity_id
_entity_poly.type
_entity_poly.pdbx_seq_one_letter_code
_entity_poly.pdbx_strand_id
1 'polypeptide(L)'
;MTSDRIGILFVCHGNICRSPMAEYIMKHIVSSKGISDLFDIASCATSCEEIGNDVYPPARAVLEENGISCGHRAARRFTADDYRHYDNIIVMDRRNLSAIMRMTDGDPDGKVTMMMYELGRDADVADPWYTGSFDITYDVLTEACTALLGRLLPTSV
;
A
#
# COMPACT_ATOMS: atom_id res chain seq x y z
N MET A 1 10.15 23.56 -0.77
CA MET A 1 10.92 22.83 0.24
C MET A 1 10.63 21.34 0.08
N THR A 2 11.65 20.56 -0.13
CA THR A 2 11.50 19.12 -0.25
C THR A 2 11.17 18.53 1.11
N SER A 3 10.20 17.62 1.12
CA SER A 3 9.86 16.90 2.32
C SER A 3 10.96 15.89 2.64
N ASP A 4 11.41 15.85 3.90
CA ASP A 4 12.34 14.82 4.37
C ASP A 4 11.62 13.53 4.71
N ARG A 5 10.33 13.44 4.41
CA ARG A 5 9.52 12.25 4.66
C ARG A 5 9.82 11.15 3.66
N ILE A 6 9.74 9.92 4.14
CA ILE A 6 9.84 8.73 3.29
C ILE A 6 8.46 8.48 2.69
N GLY A 7 8.36 8.56 1.36
CA GLY A 7 7.10 8.36 0.65
C GLY A 7 6.85 6.89 0.35
N ILE A 8 5.68 6.39 0.74
CA ILE A 8 5.24 5.02 0.48
C ILE A 8 3.88 5.06 -0.21
N LEU A 9 3.79 4.48 -1.39
CA LEU A 9 2.54 4.38 -2.14
C LEU A 9 2.20 2.90 -2.36
N PHE A 10 1.08 2.46 -1.80
CA PHE A 10 0.59 1.09 -2.02
C PHE A 10 -0.35 1.07 -3.21
N VAL A 11 -0.22 0.07 -4.08
CA VAL A 11 -0.95 0.00 -5.34
C VAL A 11 -1.62 -1.36 -5.49
N CYS A 12 -2.90 -1.36 -5.83
CA CYS A 12 -3.62 -2.56 -6.24
C CYS A 12 -4.53 -2.23 -7.43
N HIS A 13 -5.34 -3.18 -7.86
CA HIS A 13 -6.19 -2.99 -9.05
C HIS A 13 -7.22 -1.87 -8.87
N GLY A 14 -8.05 -1.97 -7.82
CA GLY A 14 -9.20 -1.07 -7.62
C GLY A 14 -9.03 -0.01 -6.56
N ASN A 15 -8.05 -0.15 -5.68
CA ASN A 15 -7.84 0.76 -4.54
C ASN A 15 -9.01 0.78 -3.55
N ILE A 16 -9.67 -0.34 -3.35
CA ILE A 16 -10.75 -0.46 -2.36
C ILE A 16 -10.51 -1.57 -1.32
N CYS A 17 -9.59 -2.50 -1.56
CA CYS A 17 -9.28 -3.60 -0.63
C CYS A 17 -7.81 -3.59 -0.19
N ARG A 18 -6.93 -4.24 -0.97
CA ARG A 18 -5.53 -4.49 -0.56
C ARG A 18 -4.73 -3.22 -0.32
N SER A 19 -4.72 -2.29 -1.26
CA SER A 19 -3.89 -1.09 -1.11
C SER A 19 -4.36 -0.15 -0.01
N PRO A 20 -5.67 0.11 0.17
CA PRO A 20 -6.08 0.92 1.31
C PRO A 20 -5.89 0.19 2.64
N MET A 21 -6.06 -1.13 2.69
CA MET A 21 -5.74 -1.90 3.91
C MET A 21 -4.28 -1.70 4.29
N ALA A 22 -3.35 -1.86 3.33
CA ALA A 22 -1.92 -1.65 3.58
C ALA A 22 -1.63 -0.22 4.03
N GLU A 23 -2.24 0.76 3.39
CA GLU A 23 -2.09 2.17 3.76
C GLU A 23 -2.45 2.41 5.22
N TYR A 24 -3.63 1.98 5.65
CA TYR A 24 -4.10 2.23 7.01
C TYR A 24 -3.38 1.38 8.05
N ILE A 25 -3.00 0.16 7.72
CA ILE A 25 -2.15 -0.67 8.58
C ILE A 25 -0.82 0.04 8.82
N MET A 26 -0.16 0.50 7.77
CA MET A 26 1.13 1.18 7.89
C MET A 26 1.00 2.48 8.69
N LYS A 27 -0.03 3.28 8.42
CA LYS A 27 -0.30 4.50 9.18
C LYS A 27 -0.49 4.20 10.66
N HIS A 28 -1.20 3.12 10.98
CA HIS A 28 -1.41 2.70 12.35
C HIS A 28 -0.09 2.30 13.03
N ILE A 29 0.74 1.54 12.34
CA ILE A 29 2.03 1.08 12.87
C ILE A 29 2.94 2.27 13.19
N VAL A 30 3.10 3.20 12.26
CA VAL A 30 3.98 4.36 12.47
C VAL A 30 3.43 5.30 13.54
N SER A 31 2.11 5.44 13.62
CA SER A 31 1.46 6.23 14.68
C SER A 31 1.71 5.61 16.05
N SER A 32 1.58 4.30 16.17
CA SER A 32 1.82 3.57 17.42
C SER A 32 3.25 3.72 17.92
N LYS A 33 4.19 3.91 17.00
CA LYS A 33 5.61 4.10 17.33
C LYS A 33 6.00 5.56 17.50
N GLY A 34 5.06 6.49 17.30
CA GLY A 34 5.33 7.92 17.41
C GLY A 34 6.20 8.49 16.29
N ILE A 35 6.20 7.85 15.12
CA ILE A 35 7.06 8.25 13.98
C ILE A 35 6.28 8.61 12.73
N SER A 36 5.01 8.94 12.86
CA SER A 36 4.16 9.33 11.70
C SER A 36 4.77 10.46 10.89
N ASP A 37 5.46 11.39 11.54
CA ASP A 37 6.04 12.56 10.88
C ASP A 37 7.18 12.20 9.91
N LEU A 38 7.71 10.99 9.99
CA LEU A 38 8.79 10.55 9.11
C LEU A 38 8.28 10.01 7.77
N PHE A 39 6.97 9.79 7.64
CA PHE A 39 6.40 9.10 6.49
C PHE A 39 5.27 9.86 5.83
N ASP A 40 5.18 9.71 4.50
CA ASP A 40 4.05 10.15 3.69
C ASP A 40 3.49 8.90 3.03
N ILE A 41 2.33 8.43 3.51
CA ILE A 41 1.77 7.13 3.14
C ILE A 41 0.44 7.32 2.43
N ALA A 42 0.29 6.68 1.26
CA ALA A 42 -0.94 6.76 0.47
C ALA A 42 -1.17 5.45 -0.29
N SER A 43 -2.27 5.38 -1.01
CA SER A 43 -2.59 4.26 -1.89
C SER A 43 -3.32 4.73 -3.14
N CYS A 44 -3.27 3.91 -4.19
CA CYS A 44 -3.96 4.19 -5.45
C CYS A 44 -4.25 2.91 -6.22
N ALA A 45 -4.96 3.06 -7.34
CA ALA A 45 -5.35 1.97 -8.23
C ALA A 45 -4.57 2.02 -9.54
N THR A 46 -4.46 0.86 -10.19
CA THR A 46 -4.00 0.80 -11.58
C THR A 46 -5.15 0.97 -12.57
N SER A 47 -6.40 0.72 -12.14
CA SER A 47 -7.59 0.80 -13.00
C SER A 47 -8.49 1.97 -12.64
N CYS A 48 -9.48 2.23 -13.49
CA CYS A 48 -10.51 3.24 -13.27
C CYS A 48 -11.82 2.67 -12.74
N GLU A 49 -11.89 1.36 -12.49
CA GLU A 49 -13.14 0.67 -12.19
C GLU A 49 -13.82 1.15 -10.92
N GLU A 50 -13.05 1.54 -9.92
CA GLU A 50 -13.57 1.89 -8.59
C GLU A 50 -13.29 3.34 -8.20
N ILE A 51 -12.87 4.19 -9.15
CA ILE A 51 -12.57 5.59 -8.84
C ILE A 51 -13.74 6.26 -8.14
N GLY A 52 -13.45 6.92 -7.02
CA GLY A 52 -14.44 7.60 -6.21
C GLY A 52 -15.05 6.77 -5.09
N ASN A 53 -14.85 5.45 -5.11
CA ASN A 53 -15.42 4.56 -4.10
C ASN A 53 -14.59 4.51 -2.83
N ASP A 54 -15.27 4.33 -1.70
CA ASP A 54 -14.63 4.18 -0.40
C ASP A 54 -14.12 2.75 -0.21
N VAL A 55 -13.42 2.51 0.89
CA VAL A 55 -12.94 1.18 1.26
C VAL A 55 -14.11 0.19 1.26
N TYR A 56 -13.89 -0.96 0.62
CA TYR A 56 -14.89 -2.00 0.54
C TYR A 56 -15.31 -2.44 1.96
N PRO A 57 -16.63 -2.57 2.25
CA PRO A 57 -17.09 -2.80 3.62
C PRO A 57 -16.42 -3.95 4.38
N PRO A 58 -16.21 -5.14 3.80
CA PRO A 58 -15.49 -6.21 4.52
C PRO A 58 -14.05 -5.85 4.87
N ALA A 59 -13.36 -5.09 4.02
CA ALA A 59 -11.99 -4.63 4.30
C ALA A 59 -12.00 -3.64 5.46
N ARG A 60 -12.94 -2.70 5.45
CA ARG A 60 -13.14 -1.75 6.55
C ARG A 60 -13.43 -2.47 7.85
N ALA A 61 -14.30 -3.49 7.82
CA ALA A 61 -14.68 -4.23 9.02
C ALA A 61 -13.47 -4.90 9.67
N VAL A 62 -12.60 -5.52 8.89
CA VAL A 62 -11.40 -6.17 9.42
C VAL A 62 -10.45 -5.14 10.05
N LEU A 63 -10.28 -3.99 9.42
CA LEU A 63 -9.46 -2.91 9.99
C LEU A 63 -10.03 -2.44 11.33
N GLU A 64 -11.34 -2.20 11.38
CA GLU A 64 -12.00 -1.72 12.60
C GLU A 64 -11.94 -2.76 13.73
N GLU A 65 -12.08 -4.06 13.41
CA GLU A 65 -11.92 -5.15 14.39
C GLU A 65 -10.53 -5.14 15.03
N ASN A 66 -9.54 -4.59 14.34
CA ASN A 66 -8.17 -4.50 14.82
C ASN A 66 -7.80 -3.09 15.32
N GLY A 67 -8.82 -2.27 15.58
CA GLY A 67 -8.62 -0.94 16.16
C GLY A 67 -8.12 0.10 15.18
N ILE A 68 -8.24 -0.14 13.87
CA ILE A 68 -7.77 0.77 12.84
C ILE A 68 -8.96 1.45 12.16
N SER A 69 -9.05 2.77 12.32
CA SER A 69 -10.08 3.58 11.66
C SER A 69 -9.52 4.15 10.37
N CYS A 70 -10.27 4.06 9.27
CA CYS A 70 -9.83 4.59 7.99
C CYS A 70 -10.66 5.80 7.50
N GLY A 71 -11.61 6.27 8.29
CA GLY A 71 -12.43 7.43 7.91
C GLY A 71 -13.12 7.23 6.57
N HIS A 72 -13.34 8.32 5.87
CA HIS A 72 -13.89 8.31 4.52
C HIS A 72 -12.84 8.76 3.51
N ARG A 73 -12.72 8.03 2.40
CA ARG A 73 -11.76 8.32 1.34
C ARG A 73 -12.30 7.78 0.01
N ALA A 74 -11.72 8.21 -1.08
CA ALA A 74 -12.14 7.81 -2.42
C ALA A 74 -10.98 7.13 -3.16
N ALA A 75 -11.26 6.01 -3.83
CA ALA A 75 -10.29 5.36 -4.69
C ALA A 75 -9.85 6.32 -5.80
N ARG A 76 -8.55 6.34 -6.08
CA ARG A 76 -7.96 7.16 -7.14
C ARG A 76 -6.97 6.35 -7.95
N ARG A 77 -6.70 6.78 -9.15
CA ARG A 77 -5.78 6.09 -10.06
C ARG A 77 -4.37 6.66 -9.94
N PHE A 78 -3.37 5.81 -10.14
CA PHE A 78 -1.96 6.17 -10.21
C PHE A 78 -1.70 7.23 -11.28
N THR A 79 -0.85 8.22 -10.97
CA THR A 79 -0.48 9.30 -11.89
C THR A 79 1.04 9.41 -12.02
N ALA A 80 1.50 10.13 -13.03
CA ALA A 80 2.92 10.42 -13.20
C ALA A 80 3.49 11.22 -12.01
N ASP A 81 2.66 12.08 -11.40
CA ASP A 81 3.07 12.81 -10.20
C ASP A 81 3.32 11.89 -9.02
N ASP A 82 2.56 10.81 -8.90
CA ASP A 82 2.78 9.80 -7.86
C ASP A 82 4.18 9.19 -8.00
N TYR A 83 4.58 8.90 -9.22
CA TYR A 83 5.90 8.33 -9.48
C TYR A 83 7.03 9.26 -9.02
N ARG A 84 6.87 10.55 -9.26
CA ARG A 84 7.86 11.54 -8.85
C ARG A 84 7.87 11.77 -7.34
N HIS A 85 6.70 11.74 -6.72
CA HIS A 85 6.53 12.12 -5.30
C HIS A 85 6.94 11.02 -4.33
N TYR A 86 6.58 9.77 -4.60
CA TYR A 86 6.84 8.67 -3.66
C TYR A 86 8.17 7.98 -3.94
N ASP A 87 8.83 7.56 -2.87
CA ASP A 87 10.13 6.89 -2.96
C ASP A 87 9.97 5.38 -3.13
N ASN A 88 8.89 4.83 -2.59
CA ASN A 88 8.62 3.40 -2.55
C ASN A 88 7.21 3.16 -3.08
N ILE A 89 7.12 2.48 -4.21
CA ILE A 89 5.85 2.14 -4.85
C ILE A 89 5.69 0.63 -4.74
N ILE A 90 4.74 0.21 -3.88
CA ILE A 90 4.59 -1.18 -3.47
C ILE A 90 3.32 -1.75 -4.10
N VAL A 91 3.47 -2.69 -5.01
CA VAL A 91 2.34 -3.31 -5.71
C VAL A 91 1.99 -4.65 -5.07
N MET A 92 0.74 -5.08 -5.21
CA MET A 92 0.22 -6.25 -4.51
C MET A 92 0.38 -7.55 -5.29
N ASP A 93 0.40 -7.48 -6.62
CA ASP A 93 0.50 -8.68 -7.45
C ASP A 93 1.19 -8.36 -8.78
N ARG A 94 1.43 -9.40 -9.58
CA ARG A 94 2.13 -9.26 -10.86
C ARG A 94 1.34 -8.46 -11.89
N ARG A 95 0.02 -8.45 -11.81
CA ARG A 95 -0.81 -7.63 -12.71
C ARG A 95 -0.60 -6.15 -12.41
N ASN A 96 -0.57 -5.80 -11.12
CA ASN A 96 -0.27 -4.44 -10.69
C ASN A 96 1.14 -4.04 -11.14
N LEU A 97 2.10 -4.95 -10.98
CA LEU A 97 3.48 -4.71 -11.38
C LEU A 97 3.56 -4.40 -12.88
N SER A 98 2.94 -5.23 -13.71
CA SER A 98 2.93 -5.02 -15.16
C SER A 98 2.30 -3.69 -15.54
N ALA A 99 1.19 -3.33 -14.90
CA ALA A 99 0.50 -2.06 -15.16
C ALA A 99 1.39 -0.87 -14.80
N ILE A 100 2.01 -0.88 -13.62
CA ILE A 100 2.88 0.21 -13.18
C ILE A 100 4.14 0.30 -14.05
N MET A 101 4.70 -0.82 -14.46
CA MET A 101 5.85 -0.81 -15.38
C MET A 101 5.50 -0.12 -16.70
N ARG A 102 4.30 -0.37 -17.24
CA ARG A 102 3.83 0.34 -18.44
C ARG A 102 3.62 1.82 -18.19
N MET A 103 3.04 2.17 -17.04
CA MET A 103 2.72 3.57 -16.69
C MET A 103 3.97 4.41 -16.39
N THR A 104 5.08 3.77 -16.06
CA THR A 104 6.33 4.45 -15.66
C THR A 104 7.46 4.26 -16.66
N ASP A 105 7.18 3.68 -17.83
CA ASP A 105 8.18 3.37 -18.83
C ASP A 105 9.31 2.49 -18.30
N GLY A 106 8.96 1.48 -17.49
CA GLY A 106 9.90 0.50 -16.98
C GLY A 106 10.56 0.84 -15.66
N ASP A 107 9.97 1.77 -14.90
CA ASP A 107 10.47 2.13 -13.57
C ASP A 107 11.94 2.59 -13.62
N PRO A 108 12.24 3.68 -14.33
CA PRO A 108 13.64 4.11 -14.52
C PRO A 108 14.36 4.43 -13.21
N ASP A 109 13.64 4.84 -12.16
CA ASP A 109 14.26 5.23 -10.88
C ASP A 109 14.35 4.07 -9.87
N GLY A 110 13.89 2.88 -10.24
CA GLY A 110 13.96 1.70 -9.38
C GLY A 110 13.14 1.80 -8.11
N LYS A 111 11.94 2.38 -8.19
CA LYS A 111 11.07 2.63 -7.02
C LYS A 111 10.05 1.53 -6.76
N VAL A 112 9.76 0.69 -7.77
CA VAL A 112 8.63 -0.25 -7.74
C VAL A 112 9.08 -1.62 -7.24
N THR A 113 8.33 -2.18 -6.28
CA THR A 113 8.57 -3.54 -5.79
C THR A 113 7.24 -4.18 -5.39
N MET A 114 7.23 -5.50 -5.23
CA MET A 114 6.04 -6.23 -4.80
C MET A 114 6.00 -6.34 -3.29
N MET A 115 4.77 -6.27 -2.73
CA MET A 115 4.55 -6.35 -1.29
C MET A 115 5.16 -7.61 -0.67
N MET A 116 4.97 -8.77 -1.30
CA MET A 116 5.45 -10.04 -0.76
C MET A 116 6.97 -10.18 -0.78
N TYR A 117 7.67 -9.36 -1.56
CA TYR A 117 9.14 -9.33 -1.52
C TYR A 117 9.66 -8.88 -0.15
N GLU A 118 8.87 -8.08 0.59
CA GLU A 118 9.22 -7.67 1.95
C GLU A 118 9.30 -8.87 2.90
N LEU A 119 8.62 -9.95 2.56
CA LEU A 119 8.64 -11.21 3.33
C LEU A 119 9.57 -12.25 2.72
N GLY A 120 10.38 -11.86 1.72
CA GLY A 120 11.28 -12.78 1.02
C GLY A 120 10.55 -13.78 0.14
N ARG A 121 9.32 -13.46 -0.30
CA ARG A 121 8.49 -14.34 -1.12
C ARG A 121 8.25 -13.74 -2.50
N ASP A 122 8.44 -14.54 -3.53
CA ASP A 122 8.07 -14.19 -4.90
C ASP A 122 6.64 -14.66 -5.15
N ALA A 123 5.68 -13.90 -4.62
CA ALA A 123 4.28 -14.27 -4.63
C ALA A 123 3.39 -13.02 -4.65
N ASP A 124 2.14 -13.22 -5.05
CA ASP A 124 1.11 -12.17 -5.02
C ASP A 124 0.44 -12.13 -3.64
N VAL A 125 -0.04 -10.95 -3.25
CA VAL A 125 -1.03 -10.86 -2.18
C VAL A 125 -2.36 -11.27 -2.78
N ALA A 126 -2.96 -12.36 -2.29
CA ALA A 126 -4.24 -12.83 -2.82
C ALA A 126 -5.31 -11.74 -2.70
N ASP A 127 -6.12 -11.60 -3.74
CA ASP A 127 -7.16 -10.58 -3.76
C ASP A 127 -8.38 -11.05 -2.97
N PRO A 128 -8.70 -10.42 -1.82
CA PRO A 128 -9.79 -10.86 -0.97
C PRO A 128 -11.16 -10.65 -1.61
N TRP A 129 -11.26 -9.83 -2.65
CA TRP A 129 -12.48 -9.70 -3.43
C TRP A 129 -12.93 -11.07 -3.97
N TYR A 130 -11.96 -11.89 -4.41
CA TYR A 130 -12.23 -13.21 -4.98
C TYR A 130 -12.20 -14.32 -3.93
N THR A 131 -11.32 -14.24 -2.94
CA THR A 131 -11.16 -15.30 -1.92
C THR A 131 -12.16 -15.17 -0.79
N GLY A 132 -12.63 -13.95 -0.49
CA GLY A 132 -13.45 -13.67 0.67
C GLY A 132 -12.69 -13.64 2.00
N SER A 133 -11.38 -13.86 1.98
CA SER A 133 -10.55 -13.99 3.19
C SER A 133 -9.87 -12.68 3.55
N PHE A 134 -10.65 -11.70 3.99
CA PHE A 134 -10.12 -10.38 4.37
C PHE A 134 -9.25 -10.42 5.62
N ASP A 135 -9.53 -11.32 6.54
CA ASP A 135 -8.74 -11.52 7.76
C ASP A 135 -7.35 -12.07 7.44
N ILE A 136 -7.24 -13.01 6.51
CA ILE A 136 -5.95 -13.55 6.06
C ILE A 136 -5.16 -12.46 5.34
N THR A 137 -5.81 -11.67 4.49
CA THR A 137 -5.18 -10.53 3.83
C THR A 137 -4.66 -9.52 4.85
N TYR A 138 -5.46 -9.22 5.87
CA TYR A 138 -5.04 -8.32 6.94
C TYR A 138 -3.75 -8.82 7.62
N ASP A 139 -3.69 -10.11 7.96
CA ASP A 139 -2.53 -10.69 8.64
C ASP A 139 -1.28 -10.62 7.77
N VAL A 140 -1.41 -10.96 6.49
CA VAL A 140 -0.29 -10.90 5.54
C VAL A 140 0.20 -9.47 5.35
N LEU A 141 -0.72 -8.53 5.18
CA LEU A 141 -0.35 -7.12 5.00
C LEU A 141 0.29 -6.54 6.25
N THR A 142 -0.18 -6.93 7.44
CA THR A 142 0.43 -6.47 8.69
C THR A 142 1.87 -6.96 8.81
N GLU A 143 2.10 -8.22 8.48
CA GLU A 143 3.44 -8.82 8.50
C GLU A 143 4.36 -8.13 7.50
N ALA A 144 3.88 -7.92 6.27
CA ALA A 144 4.66 -7.27 5.21
C ALA A 144 4.93 -5.80 5.52
N CYS A 145 3.94 -5.07 6.07
CA CYS A 145 4.14 -3.68 6.48
C CYS A 145 5.18 -3.55 7.58
N THR A 146 5.17 -4.47 8.54
CA THR A 146 6.16 -4.50 9.62
C THR A 146 7.57 -4.71 9.06
N ALA A 147 7.72 -5.65 8.13
CA ALA A 147 9.00 -5.90 7.47
C ALA A 147 9.47 -4.70 6.63
N LEU A 148 8.55 -4.09 5.89
CA LEU A 148 8.83 -2.90 5.09
C LEU A 148 9.32 -1.76 5.96
N LEU A 149 8.66 -1.51 7.07
CA LEU A 149 9.07 -0.46 8.00
C LEU A 149 10.48 -0.72 8.54
N GLY A 150 10.78 -1.96 8.90
CA GLY A 150 12.11 -2.35 9.35
C GLY A 150 13.19 -2.07 8.31
N ARG A 151 12.88 -2.27 7.03
CA ARG A 151 13.80 -1.99 5.93
C ARG A 151 14.01 -0.50 5.71
N LEU A 152 12.96 0.29 5.89
CA LEU A 152 13.00 1.74 5.60
C LEU A 152 13.54 2.58 6.75
N LEU A 153 13.48 2.10 7.99
CA LEU A 153 14.00 2.84 9.12
C LEU A 153 15.53 2.82 9.13
N PRO A 154 16.17 3.95 9.48
CA PRO A 154 17.62 3.98 9.62
C PRO A 154 18.07 3.01 10.72
N THR A 155 19.15 2.28 10.46
CA THR A 155 19.68 1.29 11.41
C THR A 155 20.24 1.91 12.68
N SER A 156 20.47 3.21 12.67
CA SER A 156 21.00 3.96 13.81
C SER A 156 19.91 4.47 14.76
N VAL A 157 18.67 4.09 14.53
CA VAL A 157 17.55 4.54 15.36
C VAL A 157 17.14 3.48 16.36
#